data_d29d843971c14e87a7bd5898bfa2fa25
#
_entry.id   d29d843971c14e87a7bd5898bfa2fa25
#
_cell.length_a   1.000
_cell.length_b   1.000
_cell.length_c   1.000
_cell.angle_alpha   90.00
_cell.angle_beta   90.00
_cell.angle_gamma   90.00
#
_symmetry.space_group_name_H-M   'P 1'
#
loop_
_entity.id
_entity.type
_entity.pdbx_description
1 polymer ?
#
loop_
_entity_poly.entity_id
_entity_poly.type
_entity_poly.pdbx_seq_one_letter_code
_entity_poly.pdbx_strand_id
1 'polypeptide(L)' 'MTTDEVLDALSRYTKDSKDSDRQTATKLGISHPILEDWLSGRTRPQKCILARLAGFLRRAGYL' A
#
# COMPACT_ATOMS: atom_id res chain seq x y z
N MET A 1 -0.54 14.75 4.58
CA MET A 1 -0.49 13.28 4.69
C MET A 1 0.95 12.82 4.51
N THR A 2 1.47 12.04 5.43
CA THR A 2 2.86 11.59 5.40
C THR A 2 2.97 10.19 4.77
N THR A 3 4.17 9.85 4.33
CA THR A 3 4.45 8.50 3.81
C THR A 3 4.11 7.44 4.86
N ASP A 4 4.47 7.69 6.12
CA ASP A 4 4.22 6.73 7.20
C ASP A 4 2.71 6.51 7.42
N GLU A 5 1.90 7.54 7.31
CA GLU A 5 0.44 7.41 7.42
C GLU A 5 -0.12 6.54 6.30
N VAL A 6 0.35 6.74 5.08
CA VAL A 6 -0.09 5.95 3.93
C VAL A 6 0.34 4.50 4.07
N LEU A 7 1.58 4.25 4.49
CA LEU A 7 2.07 2.89 4.68
C LEU A 7 1.37 2.18 5.84
N ASP A 8 1.04 2.91 6.90
CA ASP A 8 0.26 2.36 8.00
C ASP A 8 -1.15 1.94 7.53
N ALA A 9 -1.80 2.79 6.75
CA ALA A 9 -3.11 2.49 6.18
C ALA A 9 -3.03 1.27 5.24
N LEU A 10 -1.96 1.17 4.45
CA LEU A 10 -1.74 0.03 3.57
C LEU A 10 -1.57 -1.26 4.39
N SER A 11 -0.83 -1.20 5.48
CA SER A 11 -0.65 -2.35 6.37
C SER A 11 -1.98 -2.81 6.94
N ARG A 12 -2.82 -1.87 7.39
CA ARG A 12 -4.15 -2.20 7.89
C ARG A 12 -5.04 -2.80 6.81
N TYR A 13 -4.97 -2.25 5.61
CA TYR A 13 -5.72 -2.77 4.47
C TYR A 13 -5.34 -4.24 4.19
N THR A 14 -4.04 -4.55 4.16
CA THR A 14 -3.60 -5.91 3.86
C THR A 14 -4.01 -6.90 4.94
N LYS A 15 -4.07 -6.47 6.21
CA LYS A 15 -4.51 -7.32 7.31
C LYS A 15 -6.02 -7.57 7.27
N ASP A 16 -6.80 -6.57 6.93
CA ASP A 16 -8.27 -6.66 6.93
C ASP A 16 -8.82 -7.26 5.64
N SER A 17 -8.09 -7.13 4.54
CA SER A 17 -8.54 -7.58 3.23
C SER A 17 -8.50 -9.11 3.15
N LYS A 18 -9.46 -9.68 2.43
CA LYS A 18 -9.44 -11.10 2.10
C LYS A 18 -8.46 -11.42 0.98
N ASP A 19 -7.99 -10.39 0.27
CA ASP A 19 -7.02 -10.55 -0.79
C ASP A 19 -5.65 -10.90 -0.21
N SER A 20 -4.91 -11.75 -0.92
CA SER A 20 -3.52 -12.00 -0.59
C SER A 20 -2.67 -10.76 -0.91
N ASP A 21 -1.46 -10.70 -0.37
CA ASP A 21 -0.53 -9.62 -0.68
C ASP A 21 -0.24 -9.55 -2.18
N ARG A 22 -0.19 -10.70 -2.86
CA ARG A 22 -0.04 -10.75 -4.32
C ARG A 22 -1.18 -10.08 -5.04
N GLN A 23 -2.41 -10.36 -4.61
CA GLN A 23 -3.59 -9.75 -5.22
C GLN A 23 -3.61 -8.25 -4.98
N THR A 24 -3.24 -7.82 -3.79
CA THR A 24 -3.13 -6.41 -3.47
C THR A 24 -2.08 -5.73 -4.35
N ALA A 25 -0.91 -6.34 -4.51
CA ALA A 25 0.13 -5.82 -5.39
C ALA A 25 -0.36 -5.68 -6.83
N THR A 26 -1.09 -6.68 -7.33
CA THR A 26 -1.67 -6.63 -8.67
C THR A 26 -2.65 -5.46 -8.80
N LYS A 27 -3.51 -5.26 -7.82
CA LYS A 27 -4.46 -4.13 -7.82
C LYS A 27 -3.76 -2.80 -7.82
N LEU A 28 -2.62 -2.71 -7.15
CA LEU A 28 -1.82 -1.47 -7.09
C LEU A 28 -0.91 -1.29 -8.31
N GLY A 29 -0.77 -2.31 -9.14
CA GLY A 29 0.10 -2.26 -10.31
C GLY A 29 1.57 -2.36 -9.97
N ILE A 30 1.92 -3.04 -8.88
CA ILE A 30 3.30 -3.24 -8.43
C ILE A 30 3.58 -4.72 -8.27
N SER A 31 4.86 -5.07 -8.13
CA SER A 31 5.24 -6.45 -7.88
C SER A 31 5.08 -6.80 -6.39
N HIS A 32 4.87 -8.07 -6.10
CA HIS A 32 4.74 -8.55 -4.73
C HIS A 32 5.98 -8.25 -3.87
N PRO A 33 7.20 -8.47 -4.34
CA PRO A 33 8.39 -8.10 -3.55
C PRO A 33 8.47 -6.62 -3.20
N ILE A 34 8.02 -5.74 -4.10
CA ILE A 34 8.00 -4.30 -3.82
C ILE A 34 7.01 -3.99 -2.69
N LEU A 35 5.83 -4.60 -2.73
CA LEU A 35 4.85 -4.42 -1.66
C LEU A 35 5.42 -4.89 -0.31
N GLU A 36 6.07 -6.05 -0.29
CA GLU A 36 6.69 -6.56 0.93
C GLU A 36 7.76 -5.61 1.46
N ASP A 37 8.58 -5.05 0.59
CA ASP A 37 9.62 -4.10 0.98
C ASP A 37 9.00 -2.85 1.63
N TRP A 38 7.92 -2.34 1.09
CA TRP A 38 7.22 -1.20 1.69
C TRP A 38 6.64 -1.55 3.05
N LEU A 39 6.01 -2.71 3.18
CA LEU A 39 5.39 -3.14 4.43
C LEU A 39 6.41 -3.43 5.52
N SER A 40 7.61 -3.88 5.14
CA SER A 40 8.69 -4.16 6.09
C SER A 40 9.54 -2.93 6.40
N GLY A 41 9.36 -1.83 5.66
CA GLY A 41 10.13 -0.61 5.86
C GLY A 41 11.49 -0.58 5.18
N ARG A 42 11.78 -1.56 4.32
CA ARG A 42 13.06 -1.59 3.58
C ARG A 42 13.17 -0.47 2.56
N THR A 43 12.07 -0.18 1.87
CA THR A 43 12.03 0.87 0.86
C THR A 43 10.77 1.70 1.06
N ARG A 44 10.74 2.87 0.43
CA ARG A 44 9.60 3.77 0.46
C ARG A 44 9.13 4.07 -0.95
N PRO A 45 7.82 4.19 -1.19
CA PRO A 45 7.32 4.53 -2.52
C PRO A 45 7.70 5.96 -2.90
N GLN A 46 7.89 6.19 -4.21
CA GLN A 46 8.10 7.52 -4.75
C GLN A 46 6.82 8.35 -4.62
N LYS A 47 6.97 9.68 -4.71
CA LYS A 47 5.84 10.59 -4.50
C LYS A 47 4.64 10.30 -5.41
N CYS A 48 4.88 10.03 -6.69
CA CYS A 48 3.79 9.74 -7.62
C CYS A 48 3.07 8.44 -7.29
N ILE A 49 3.82 7.42 -6.87
CA ILE A 49 3.26 6.15 -6.45
C ILE A 49 2.54 6.30 -5.12
N LEU A 50 3.11 7.10 -4.21
CA LEU A 50 2.48 7.39 -2.92
C LEU A 50 1.12 8.05 -3.09
N ALA A 51 0.99 8.98 -4.03
CA ALA A 51 -0.29 9.62 -4.32
C ALA A 51 -1.33 8.62 -4.83
N ARG A 52 -0.91 7.67 -5.67
CA ARG A 52 -1.80 6.60 -6.16
C ARG A 52 -2.23 5.67 -5.04
N LEU A 53 -1.30 5.30 -4.16
CA LEU A 53 -1.62 4.50 -2.99
C LEU A 53 -2.63 5.21 -2.08
N ALA A 54 -2.41 6.49 -1.81
CA ALA A 54 -3.31 7.28 -0.99
C ALA A 54 -4.71 7.32 -1.58
N GLY A 55 -4.83 7.50 -2.90
CA GLY A 55 -6.11 7.49 -3.59
C GLY A 55 -6.81 6.14 -3.46
N PHE A 56 -6.07 5.06 -3.66
CA PHE A 56 -6.61 3.71 -3.52
C PHE A 56 -7.12 3.46 -2.10
N LEU A 57 -6.31 3.79 -1.09
CA LEU A 57 -6.65 3.56 0.32
C LEU A 57 -7.81 4.45 0.77
N ARG A 58 -7.92 5.65 0.23
CA ARG A 58 -9.04 6.54 0.51
C ARG A 58 -10.35 5.96 -0.01
N ARG A 59 -10.33 5.40 -1.21
CA ARG A 59 -11.50 4.73 -1.79
C ARG A 59 -11.88 3.49 -0.99
N ALA A 60 -10.90 2.80 -0.45
CA ALA A 60 -11.12 1.61 0.37
C ALA A 60 -11.56 1.95 1.80
N GLY A 61 -11.53 3.21 2.20
CA GLY A 61 -11.97 3.65 3.52
C GLY A 61 -10.90 3.61 4.59
N TYR A 62 -9.63 3.54 4.22
CA TYR A 62 -8.51 3.47 5.17
C TYR A 62 -7.79 4.81 5.35
N LEU A 63 -8.15 5.81 4.57
CA LEU A 63 -7.63 7.16 4.71
C LEU A 63 -8.75 8.20 4.69
#